data_e93ff1c7d196c549d91dff8898ac9798
#
_entry.id   e93ff1c7d196c549d91dff8898ac9798
#
_cell.length_a   1.000
_cell.length_b   1.000
_cell.length_c   1.000
_cell.angle_alpha   90.00
_cell.angle_beta   90.00
_cell.angle_gamma   90.00
#
_symmetry.space_group_name_H-M   'P 1'
#
loop_
_entity.id
_entity.type
_entity.pdbx_description
1 polymer ?
#
loop_
_entity_poly.entity_id
_entity_poly.type
_entity_poly.pdbx_seq_one_letter_code
_entity_poly.pdbx_strand_id
1 'polypeptide(L)'
;EQAKELYGDVDERTLINNLEVDFFFGSQHWLVKHQAESGNPAWLYYFSRVLETQTQNTDVPGATHGAETPYVFQNLDVIGQWGATISPSDRAYAKQLSAIWINFAKTGNPNGAGLPEWPAFEADRDVLLEFGQDAPVIRHDFEAKRMQYMEALFDDGKL
;
A
#
# COMPACT_ATOMS: atom_id res chain seq x y z
N GLU A 1 22.03 -14.51 -7.27
CA GLU A 1 21.20 -15.63 -7.77
C GLU A 1 19.78 -15.51 -7.23
N GLN A 2 19.62 -15.36 -5.93
CA GLN A 2 18.33 -15.24 -5.23
C GLN A 2 17.49 -14.00 -5.68
N ALA A 3 18.13 -12.86 -5.93
CA ALA A 3 17.46 -11.68 -6.48
C ALA A 3 16.88 -11.94 -7.88
N LYS A 4 17.57 -12.68 -8.74
CA LYS A 4 17.03 -13.05 -10.07
C LYS A 4 15.84 -14.00 -9.98
N GLU A 5 15.82 -14.86 -8.98
CA GLU A 5 14.70 -15.77 -8.73
C GLU A 5 13.43 -15.02 -8.29
N LEU A 6 13.61 -13.97 -7.47
CA LEU A 6 12.50 -13.17 -6.93
C LEU A 6 12.01 -12.08 -7.89
N TYR A 7 12.93 -11.42 -8.59
CA TYR A 7 12.62 -10.22 -9.39
C TYR A 7 12.77 -10.42 -10.90
N GLY A 8 13.22 -11.60 -11.33
CA GLY A 8 13.49 -11.88 -12.73
C GLY A 8 14.77 -11.22 -13.25
N ASP A 9 14.92 -11.20 -14.58
CA ASP A 9 16.08 -10.57 -15.24
C ASP A 9 15.76 -9.12 -15.59
N VAL A 10 15.76 -8.27 -14.58
CA VAL A 10 15.52 -6.82 -14.68
C VAL A 10 16.85 -6.04 -14.64
N ASP A 11 16.87 -4.81 -15.15
CA ASP A 11 18.02 -3.93 -15.03
C ASP A 11 18.29 -3.53 -13.56
N GLU A 12 19.51 -3.06 -13.29
CA GLU A 12 19.96 -2.73 -11.94
C GLU A 12 19.11 -1.66 -11.26
N ARG A 13 18.66 -0.66 -11.99
CA ARG A 13 17.81 0.42 -11.46
C ARG A 13 16.44 -0.12 -11.04
N THR A 14 15.84 -0.93 -11.88
CA THR A 14 14.56 -1.61 -11.59
C THR A 14 14.70 -2.53 -10.38
N LEU A 15 15.82 -3.28 -10.28
CA LEU A 15 16.08 -4.15 -9.13
C LEU A 15 16.20 -3.33 -7.83
N ILE A 16 16.95 -2.23 -7.85
CA ILE A 16 17.11 -1.36 -6.66
C ILE A 16 15.75 -0.81 -6.24
N ASN A 17 14.95 -0.28 -7.17
CA ASN A 17 13.62 0.24 -6.86
C ASN A 17 12.71 -0.84 -6.26
N ASN A 18 12.73 -2.06 -6.79
CA ASN A 18 11.94 -3.17 -6.26
C ASN A 18 12.38 -3.56 -4.85
N LEU A 19 13.70 -3.60 -4.60
CA LEU A 19 14.23 -3.89 -3.27
C LEU A 19 13.87 -2.81 -2.25
N GLU A 20 13.90 -1.54 -2.63
CA GLU A 20 13.46 -0.44 -1.76
C GLU A 20 11.98 -0.55 -1.41
N VAL A 21 11.12 -0.81 -2.40
CA VAL A 21 9.68 -1.02 -2.17
C VAL A 21 9.46 -2.19 -1.23
N ASP A 22 10.12 -3.33 -1.48
CA ASP A 22 9.95 -4.53 -0.67
C ASP A 22 10.53 -4.39 0.73
N PHE A 23 11.60 -3.61 0.91
CA PHE A 23 12.11 -3.29 2.24
C PHE A 23 11.07 -2.53 3.07
N PHE A 24 10.47 -1.47 2.52
CA PHE A 24 9.44 -0.70 3.22
C PHE A 24 8.16 -1.50 3.42
N PHE A 25 7.67 -2.17 2.38
CA PHE A 25 6.45 -2.96 2.48
C PHE A 25 6.64 -4.20 3.35
N GLY A 26 7.76 -4.92 3.23
CA GLY A 26 8.11 -6.08 4.04
C GLY A 26 8.22 -5.75 5.52
N SER A 27 8.77 -4.58 5.87
CA SER A 27 8.81 -4.14 7.28
C SER A 27 7.42 -3.92 7.86
N GLN A 28 6.48 -3.37 7.09
CA GLN A 28 5.09 -3.21 7.52
C GLN A 28 4.36 -4.55 7.60
N HIS A 29 4.62 -5.45 6.65
CA HIS A 29 4.07 -6.80 6.64
C HIS A 29 4.54 -7.60 7.87
N TRP A 30 5.83 -7.57 8.17
CA TRP A 30 6.41 -8.17 9.37
C TRP A 30 5.76 -7.60 10.65
N LEU A 31 5.63 -6.29 10.73
CA LEU A 31 5.03 -5.61 11.89
C LEU A 31 3.56 -6.00 12.10
N VAL A 32 2.75 -5.99 11.03
CA VAL A 32 1.32 -6.30 11.15
C VAL A 32 1.10 -7.76 11.57
N LYS A 33 1.93 -8.68 11.08
CA LYS A 33 1.91 -10.08 11.47
C LYS A 33 2.17 -10.25 12.97
N HIS A 34 3.21 -9.63 13.50
CA HIS A 34 3.52 -9.68 14.94
C HIS A 34 2.45 -9.02 15.81
N GLN A 35 1.80 -7.95 15.32
CA GLN A 35 0.65 -7.37 15.98
C GLN A 35 -0.53 -8.35 16.06
N ALA A 36 -0.84 -9.02 14.96
CA ALA A 36 -1.91 -10.02 14.91
C ALA A 36 -1.61 -11.24 15.82
N GLU A 37 -0.38 -11.76 15.78
CA GLU A 37 0.08 -12.84 16.68
C GLU A 37 -0.01 -12.45 18.16
N SER A 38 0.17 -11.17 18.47
CA SER A 38 0.01 -10.63 19.82
C SER A 38 -1.45 -10.41 20.22
N GLY A 39 -2.42 -10.77 19.36
CA GLY A 39 -3.85 -10.61 19.60
C GLY A 39 -4.37 -9.17 19.41
N ASN A 40 -3.59 -8.30 18.81
CA ASN A 40 -4.00 -6.94 18.52
C ASN A 40 -4.54 -6.85 17.08
N PRO A 41 -5.72 -6.24 16.86
CA PRO A 41 -6.21 -6.04 15.51
C PRO A 41 -5.31 -5.06 14.75
N ALA A 42 -4.96 -5.44 13.52
CA ALA A 42 -4.14 -4.62 12.63
C ALA A 42 -4.64 -4.75 11.19
N TRP A 43 -4.39 -3.76 10.37
CA TRP A 43 -4.84 -3.70 8.97
C TRP A 43 -3.69 -3.30 8.08
N LEU A 44 -3.45 -4.09 7.04
CA LEU A 44 -2.41 -3.83 6.06
C LEU A 44 -3.03 -3.28 4.78
N TYR A 45 -2.40 -2.27 4.18
CA TYR A 45 -2.80 -1.77 2.87
C TYR A 45 -1.61 -1.64 1.92
N TYR A 46 -1.95 -1.62 0.64
CA TYR A 46 -1.03 -1.26 -0.43
C TYR A 46 -1.67 -0.15 -1.27
N PHE A 47 -0.95 0.94 -1.51
CA PHE A 47 -1.44 2.06 -2.29
C PHE A 47 -0.77 2.06 -3.66
N SER A 48 -1.52 1.75 -4.71
CA SER A 48 -1.03 1.67 -6.08
C SER A 48 -1.65 2.70 -7.03
N ARG A 49 -2.56 3.55 -6.51
CA ARG A 49 -3.25 4.57 -7.30
C ARG A 49 -2.31 5.68 -7.74
N VAL A 50 -2.39 6.05 -9.01
CA VAL A 50 -1.88 7.30 -9.57
C VAL A 50 -3.03 8.25 -9.89
N LEU A 51 -2.75 9.54 -10.09
CA LEU A 51 -3.79 10.48 -10.53
C LEU A 51 -4.43 10.01 -11.83
N GLU A 52 -5.76 10.18 -11.96
CA GLU A 52 -6.49 9.74 -13.16
C GLU A 52 -5.87 10.28 -14.45
N THR A 53 -5.42 11.53 -14.44
CA THR A 53 -4.77 12.16 -15.60
C THR A 53 -3.38 11.60 -15.93
N GLN A 54 -2.80 10.79 -15.04
CA GLN A 54 -1.48 10.17 -15.22
C GLN A 54 -1.57 8.69 -15.60
N THR A 55 -2.73 8.07 -15.62
CA THR A 55 -2.90 6.64 -15.91
C THR A 55 -2.41 6.22 -17.29
N GLN A 56 -2.37 7.14 -18.26
CA GLN A 56 -1.88 6.92 -19.60
C GLN A 56 -0.42 7.34 -19.81
N ASN A 57 0.22 7.84 -18.77
CA ASN A 57 1.61 8.26 -18.84
C ASN A 57 2.53 7.09 -18.48
N THR A 58 3.20 6.53 -19.50
CA THR A 58 4.14 5.42 -19.33
C THR A 58 5.42 5.80 -18.55
N ASP A 59 5.67 7.09 -18.39
CA ASP A 59 6.81 7.58 -17.60
C ASP A 59 6.52 7.64 -16.09
N VAL A 60 5.25 7.40 -15.69
CA VAL A 60 4.86 7.30 -14.29
C VAL A 60 4.99 5.83 -13.85
N PRO A 61 5.97 5.49 -13.03
CA PRO A 61 6.25 4.09 -12.67
C PRO A 61 5.23 3.47 -11.70
N GLY A 62 4.23 4.23 -11.28
CA GLY A 62 3.24 3.86 -10.26
C GLY A 62 3.16 4.89 -9.14
N ALA A 63 2.51 4.53 -8.05
CA ALA A 63 2.45 5.36 -6.86
C ALA A 63 3.82 5.41 -6.17
N THR A 64 4.29 6.63 -5.89
CA THR A 64 5.53 6.85 -5.15
C THR A 64 5.28 6.79 -3.65
N HIS A 65 6.35 6.66 -2.84
CA HIS A 65 6.24 6.73 -1.39
C HIS A 65 5.52 8.00 -0.93
N GLY A 66 4.51 7.86 -0.06
CA GLY A 66 3.70 8.96 0.46
C GLY A 66 2.63 9.50 -0.50
N ALA A 67 2.43 8.85 -1.66
CA ALA A 67 1.42 9.28 -2.64
C ALA A 67 -0.02 9.22 -2.09
N GLU A 68 -0.30 8.39 -1.09
CA GLU A 68 -1.59 8.29 -0.41
C GLU A 68 -1.87 9.50 0.50
N THR A 69 -0.84 10.16 1.00
CA THR A 69 -0.96 11.22 2.01
C THR A 69 -1.90 12.36 1.58
N PRO A 70 -1.79 12.93 0.37
CA PRO A 70 -2.73 13.96 -0.08
C PRO A 70 -4.18 13.48 -0.21
N TYR A 71 -4.39 12.19 -0.45
CA TYR A 71 -5.74 11.59 -0.47
C TYR A 71 -6.29 11.46 0.95
N VAL A 72 -5.51 10.94 1.88
CA VAL A 72 -5.91 10.76 3.28
C VAL A 72 -6.30 12.09 3.92
N PHE A 73 -5.51 13.15 3.69
CA PHE A 73 -5.76 14.49 4.24
C PHE A 73 -6.64 15.39 3.35
N GLN A 74 -7.15 14.88 2.23
CA GLN A 74 -7.98 15.63 1.26
C GLN A 74 -7.34 16.94 0.78
N ASN A 75 -6.02 16.99 0.67
CA ASN A 75 -5.27 18.17 0.26
C ASN A 75 -4.56 17.98 -1.11
N LEU A 76 -5.21 17.30 -2.05
CA LEU A 76 -4.71 17.07 -3.42
C LEU A 76 -4.29 18.37 -4.14
N ASP A 77 -4.80 19.53 -3.73
CA ASP A 77 -4.41 20.82 -4.29
C ASP A 77 -2.92 21.12 -4.09
N VAL A 78 -2.27 20.51 -3.11
CA VAL A 78 -0.81 20.59 -2.92
C VAL A 78 -0.09 20.00 -4.14
N ILE A 79 -0.57 18.88 -4.67
CA ILE A 79 -0.02 18.26 -5.89
C ILE A 79 -0.32 19.15 -7.11
N GLY A 80 -1.52 19.75 -7.14
CA GLY A 80 -1.93 20.69 -8.18
C GLY A 80 -1.00 21.91 -8.30
N GLN A 81 -0.45 22.38 -7.18
CA GLN A 81 0.53 23.49 -7.19
C GLN A 81 1.84 23.14 -7.92
N TRP A 82 2.14 21.83 -8.05
CA TRP A 82 3.29 21.34 -8.82
C TRP A 82 2.94 20.96 -10.27
N GLY A 83 1.78 21.42 -10.76
CA GLY A 83 1.38 21.26 -12.15
C GLY A 83 0.55 20.01 -12.45
N ALA A 84 0.20 19.20 -11.45
CA ALA A 84 -0.68 18.05 -11.65
C ALA A 84 -2.13 18.50 -11.82
N THR A 85 -2.86 17.83 -12.71
CA THR A 85 -4.30 18.04 -12.87
C THR A 85 -5.08 17.06 -11.98
N ILE A 86 -5.90 17.58 -11.07
CA ILE A 86 -6.70 16.79 -10.15
C ILE A 86 -8.11 16.66 -10.70
N SER A 87 -8.52 15.43 -10.99
CA SER A 87 -9.85 15.14 -11.52
C SER A 87 -10.93 15.12 -10.42
N PRO A 88 -12.23 15.21 -10.80
CA PRO A 88 -13.32 14.95 -9.87
C PRO A 88 -13.28 13.54 -9.27
N SER A 89 -12.82 12.55 -10.01
CA SER A 89 -12.63 11.17 -9.56
C SER A 89 -11.56 11.09 -8.47
N ASP A 90 -10.41 11.77 -8.62
CA ASP A 90 -9.36 11.83 -7.60
C ASP A 90 -9.88 12.44 -6.30
N ARG A 91 -10.69 13.50 -6.39
CA ARG A 91 -11.31 14.14 -5.21
C ARG A 91 -12.33 13.23 -4.53
N ALA A 92 -13.13 12.50 -5.30
CA ALA A 92 -14.09 11.54 -4.76
C ALA A 92 -13.37 10.40 -4.04
N TYR A 93 -12.29 9.89 -4.64
CA TYR A 93 -11.46 8.86 -4.03
C TYR A 93 -10.79 9.35 -2.72
N ALA A 94 -10.24 10.56 -2.73
CA ALA A 94 -9.67 11.17 -1.52
C ALA A 94 -10.70 11.28 -0.39
N LYS A 95 -11.94 11.67 -0.70
CA LYS A 95 -13.01 11.72 0.29
C LYS A 95 -13.30 10.34 0.90
N GLN A 96 -13.34 9.30 0.09
CA GLN A 96 -13.56 7.92 0.56
C GLN A 96 -12.39 7.45 1.41
N LEU A 97 -11.16 7.64 0.95
CA LEU A 97 -9.96 7.23 1.67
C LEU A 97 -9.85 7.94 3.03
N SER A 98 -10.03 9.26 3.05
CA SER A 98 -10.04 10.05 4.29
C SER A 98 -11.09 9.55 5.29
N ALA A 99 -12.28 9.16 4.82
CA ALA A 99 -13.34 8.66 5.68
C ALA A 99 -12.93 7.35 6.40
N ILE A 100 -12.18 6.49 5.73
CA ILE A 100 -11.64 5.25 6.32
C ILE A 100 -10.68 5.57 7.48
N TRP A 101 -9.72 6.47 7.25
CA TRP A 101 -8.76 6.90 8.29
C TRP A 101 -9.42 7.60 9.46
N ILE A 102 -10.41 8.47 9.18
CA ILE A 102 -11.20 9.16 10.22
C ILE A 102 -11.99 8.13 11.05
N ASN A 103 -12.58 7.13 10.40
CA ASN A 103 -13.31 6.08 11.10
C ASN A 103 -12.38 5.27 12.00
N PHE A 104 -11.23 4.85 11.49
CA PHE A 104 -10.21 4.17 12.28
C PHE A 104 -9.75 4.99 13.48
N ALA A 105 -9.44 6.27 13.28
CA ALA A 105 -9.01 7.15 14.37
C ALA A 105 -10.06 7.31 15.47
N LYS A 106 -11.36 7.23 15.12
CA LYS A 106 -12.47 7.37 16.09
C LYS A 106 -12.81 6.07 16.81
N THR A 107 -12.66 4.93 16.14
CA THR A 107 -13.24 3.67 16.59
C THR A 107 -12.21 2.56 16.81
N GLY A 108 -11.00 2.72 16.30
CA GLY A 108 -9.99 1.65 16.22
C GLY A 108 -10.28 0.61 15.12
N ASN A 109 -11.30 0.85 14.26
CA ASN A 109 -11.68 -0.04 13.18
C ASN A 109 -11.90 0.78 11.89
N PRO A 110 -11.25 0.46 10.75
CA PRO A 110 -11.42 1.20 9.51
C PRO A 110 -12.79 0.98 8.85
N ASN A 111 -13.48 -0.11 9.20
CA ASN A 111 -14.76 -0.48 8.60
C ASN A 111 -15.91 0.35 9.14
N GLY A 112 -16.84 0.72 8.26
CA GLY A 112 -18.02 1.51 8.61
C GLY A 112 -19.06 1.55 7.51
N ALA A 113 -20.23 2.09 7.81
CA ALA A 113 -21.31 2.18 6.83
C ALA A 113 -20.89 2.99 5.60
N GLY A 114 -21.01 2.40 4.41
CA GLY A 114 -20.65 3.03 3.13
C GLY A 114 -19.14 3.06 2.84
N LEU A 115 -18.30 2.43 3.69
CA LEU A 115 -16.88 2.23 3.44
C LEU A 115 -16.65 0.84 2.83
N PRO A 116 -15.56 0.63 2.08
CA PRO A 116 -15.17 -0.70 1.62
C PRO A 116 -14.86 -1.60 2.80
N GLU A 117 -15.14 -2.89 2.64
CA GLU A 117 -14.71 -3.88 3.61
C GLU A 117 -13.19 -3.99 3.62
N TRP A 118 -12.60 -3.88 4.79
CA TRP A 118 -11.17 -4.06 5.01
C TRP A 118 -10.98 -5.08 6.13
N PRO A 119 -10.70 -6.36 5.79
CA PRO A 119 -10.49 -7.38 6.81
C PRO A 119 -9.24 -7.09 7.64
N ALA A 120 -9.32 -7.37 8.94
CA ALA A 120 -8.13 -7.35 9.78
C ALA A 120 -7.14 -8.42 9.29
N PHE A 121 -5.86 -8.13 9.43
CA PHE A 121 -4.81 -9.09 9.13
C PHE A 121 -4.86 -10.25 10.13
N GLU A 122 -4.76 -11.46 9.62
CA GLU A 122 -4.68 -12.70 10.43
C GLU A 122 -3.35 -13.37 10.12
N ALA A 123 -2.64 -13.86 11.14
CA ALA A 123 -1.29 -14.40 10.98
C ALA A 123 -1.22 -15.64 10.06
N ASP A 124 -2.31 -16.38 9.96
CA ASP A 124 -2.47 -17.56 9.09
C ASP A 124 -3.14 -17.25 7.75
N ARG A 125 -3.57 -16.03 7.54
CA ARG A 125 -4.21 -15.58 6.31
C ARG A 125 -3.70 -14.20 5.92
N ASP A 126 -2.70 -14.18 5.07
CA ASP A 126 -2.15 -12.94 4.51
C ASP A 126 -3.22 -12.21 3.70
N VAL A 127 -3.64 -11.07 4.21
CA VAL A 127 -4.69 -10.25 3.59
C VAL A 127 -4.38 -8.77 3.73
N LEU A 128 -4.58 -8.04 2.64
CA LEU A 128 -4.49 -6.58 2.64
C LEU A 128 -5.59 -5.95 1.80
N LEU A 129 -5.79 -4.65 1.95
CA LEU A 129 -6.62 -3.85 1.06
C LEU A 129 -5.73 -3.06 0.10
N GLU A 130 -5.82 -3.33 -1.21
CA GLU A 130 -5.17 -2.50 -2.21
C GLU A 130 -6.05 -1.30 -2.56
N PHE A 131 -5.51 -0.11 -2.38
CA PHE A 131 -6.07 1.14 -2.87
C PHE A 131 -5.53 1.42 -4.27
N GLY A 132 -6.15 0.77 -5.26
CA GLY A 132 -5.77 0.83 -6.66
C GLY A 132 -6.48 1.93 -7.45
N GLN A 133 -6.44 1.80 -8.78
CA GLN A 133 -6.95 2.84 -9.69
C GLN A 133 -8.47 3.02 -9.61
N ASP A 134 -9.19 1.93 -9.45
CA ASP A 134 -10.65 1.92 -9.37
C ASP A 134 -11.15 1.86 -7.92
N ALA A 135 -11.88 0.83 -7.55
CA ALA A 135 -12.30 0.58 -6.19
C ALA A 135 -11.21 -0.15 -5.40
N PRO A 136 -11.17 0.01 -4.07
CA PRO A 136 -10.31 -0.80 -3.22
C PRO A 136 -10.61 -2.30 -3.36
N VAL A 137 -9.56 -3.12 -3.41
CA VAL A 137 -9.65 -4.56 -3.65
C VAL A 137 -8.92 -5.33 -2.56
N ILE A 138 -9.59 -6.36 -1.99
CA ILE A 138 -8.94 -7.28 -1.06
C ILE A 138 -7.96 -8.16 -1.84
N ARG A 139 -6.72 -8.25 -1.37
CA ARG A 139 -5.67 -9.12 -1.90
C ARG A 139 -5.29 -10.15 -0.85
N HIS A 140 -5.00 -11.36 -1.33
CA HIS A 140 -4.45 -12.45 -0.54
C HIS A 140 -3.08 -12.81 -1.08
N ASP A 141 -2.17 -13.17 -0.18
CA ASP A 141 -0.80 -13.62 -0.53
C ASP A 141 -0.08 -12.64 -1.48
N PHE A 142 -0.27 -11.35 -1.24
CA PHE A 142 0.29 -10.30 -2.10
C PHE A 142 1.81 -10.31 -2.05
N GLU A 143 2.43 -10.60 -3.21
CA GLU A 143 3.90 -10.71 -3.34
C GLU A 143 4.52 -11.71 -2.34
N ALA A 144 3.81 -12.78 -2.02
CA ALA A 144 4.11 -13.70 -0.92
C ALA A 144 5.57 -14.17 -0.88
N LYS A 145 6.19 -14.51 -2.04
CA LYS A 145 7.58 -14.97 -2.08
C LYS A 145 8.56 -13.88 -1.65
N ARG A 146 8.31 -12.64 -2.07
CA ARG A 146 9.14 -11.48 -1.71
C ARG A 146 8.97 -11.14 -0.24
N MET A 147 7.72 -11.19 0.25
CA MET A 147 7.43 -10.92 1.66
C MET A 147 8.05 -11.98 2.58
N GLN A 148 7.96 -13.25 2.25
CA GLN A 148 8.64 -14.33 2.99
C GLN A 148 10.17 -14.14 3.02
N TYR A 149 10.75 -13.68 1.93
CA TYR A 149 12.17 -13.37 1.89
C TYR A 149 12.55 -12.21 2.80
N MET A 150 11.77 -11.12 2.77
CA MET A 150 11.99 -9.96 3.65
C MET A 150 11.79 -10.31 5.13
N GLU A 151 10.74 -11.05 5.46
CA GLU A 151 10.52 -11.54 6.83
C GLU A 151 11.73 -12.32 7.36
N ALA A 152 12.26 -13.26 6.56
CA ALA A 152 13.43 -14.03 6.96
C ALA A 152 14.67 -13.15 7.21
N LEU A 153 14.83 -12.03 6.48
CA LEU A 153 15.93 -11.09 6.72
C LEU A 153 15.75 -10.30 8.01
N PHE A 154 14.51 -9.91 8.35
CA PHE A 154 14.18 -9.23 9.62
C PHE A 154 14.37 -10.16 10.82
N ASP A 155 13.88 -11.40 10.73
CA ASP A 155 14.00 -12.41 11.80
C ASP A 155 15.47 -12.78 12.09
N ASP A 156 16.31 -12.83 11.05
CA ASP A 156 17.73 -13.08 11.16
C ASP A 156 18.56 -11.86 11.66
N GLY A 157 17.91 -10.71 11.83
CA GLY A 157 18.57 -9.45 12.20
C GLY A 157 19.58 -8.95 11.15
N LYS A 158 19.31 -9.24 9.86
CA LYS A 158 20.15 -8.83 8.72
C LYS A 158 19.71 -7.49 8.11
N LEU A 159 18.55 -6.98 8.52
CA LEU A 159 17.99 -5.68 8.13
C LEU A 159 17.61 -4.88 9.37
#